data_0617caef8a3463b4d7495d705ea7962f
#
_entry.id   0617caef8a3463b4d7495d705ea7962f
#
_cell.length_a   1.000
_cell.length_b   1.000
_cell.length_c   1.000
_cell.angle_alpha   90.00
_cell.angle_beta   90.00
_cell.angle_gamma   90.00
#
_symmetry.space_group_name_H-M   'P 1'
#
loop_
_entity.id
_entity.type
_entity.pdbx_description
1 polymer ?
#
loop_
_entity_poly.entity_id
_entity_poly.type
_entity_poly.pdbx_seq_one_letter_code
_entity_poly.pdbx_strand_id
1 'polypeptide(L)'
;MVKVGKKIVKFRVPILILSIILLIPAVWGYVNTRINYDVLTYLPEDIETMQGQEIMTNDFGIGAFSMLMVDGMEDKEIVKLKEKVEKVDGVENVLWYDSLADISVPQSVLPSKLYDEYNTEDGTMMAVFFKDGTSSDETMKAITEIRKITGEQCFLSGMSAIVEDTKELAEKETPLYVLIAVALSALVLAITMESIFVPCAIRLI
;
A
#
# COMPACT_ATOMS: atom_id res chain seq x y z
N MET A 1 6.92 -46.57 -14.81
CA MET A 1 6.08 -45.93 -13.82
C MET A 1 5.89 -46.71 -12.52
N VAL A 2 5.59 -48.02 -12.54
CA VAL A 2 5.36 -48.84 -11.31
C VAL A 2 6.55 -48.90 -10.36
N LYS A 3 7.81 -48.88 -10.84
CA LYS A 3 9.01 -48.87 -9.97
C LYS A 3 9.22 -47.57 -9.21
N VAL A 4 8.83 -46.42 -9.79
CA VAL A 4 8.91 -45.11 -9.13
C VAL A 4 7.86 -45.01 -8.04
N GLY A 5 6.61 -45.42 -8.31
CA GLY A 5 5.56 -45.45 -7.31
C GLY A 5 5.89 -46.30 -6.08
N LYS A 6 6.45 -47.50 -6.29
CA LYS A 6 6.90 -48.36 -5.18
C LYS A 6 8.01 -47.73 -4.34
N LYS A 7 8.93 -46.96 -4.97
CA LYS A 7 9.96 -46.19 -4.23
C LYS A 7 9.36 -45.07 -3.38
N ILE A 8 8.42 -44.28 -3.94
CA ILE A 8 7.74 -43.22 -3.22
C ILE A 8 7.00 -43.74 -1.99
N VAL A 9 6.24 -44.83 -2.16
CA VAL A 9 5.53 -45.47 -1.04
C VAL A 9 6.48 -46.01 0.02
N LYS A 10 7.64 -46.55 -0.37
CA LYS A 10 8.67 -47.01 0.59
C LYS A 10 9.28 -45.84 1.39
N PHE A 11 9.45 -44.67 0.78
CA PHE A 11 10.03 -43.51 1.40
C PHE A 11 8.97 -42.48 1.92
N ARG A 12 7.72 -42.91 2.10
CA ARG A 12 6.63 -42.03 2.54
C ARG A 12 6.92 -41.23 3.84
N VAL A 13 7.51 -41.89 4.84
CA VAL A 13 7.81 -41.23 6.13
C VAL A 13 8.95 -40.25 5.99
N PRO A 14 10.12 -40.56 5.38
CA PRO A 14 11.14 -39.54 5.12
C PRO A 14 10.66 -38.35 4.30
N ILE A 15 9.82 -38.59 3.28
CA ILE A 15 9.24 -37.52 2.44
C ILE A 15 8.36 -36.61 3.28
N LEU A 16 7.51 -37.20 4.13
CA LEU A 16 6.63 -36.42 5.01
C LEU A 16 7.44 -35.56 6.00
N ILE A 17 8.46 -36.14 6.62
CA ILE A 17 9.35 -35.39 7.52
C ILE A 17 10.06 -34.26 6.77
N LEU A 18 10.57 -34.51 5.58
CA LEU A 18 11.23 -33.52 4.75
C LEU A 18 10.25 -32.37 4.38
N SER A 19 9.00 -32.69 4.04
CA SER A 19 7.96 -31.69 3.73
C SER A 19 7.67 -30.79 4.92
N ILE A 20 7.57 -31.38 6.13
CA ILE A 20 7.36 -30.60 7.37
C ILE A 20 8.56 -29.70 7.66
N ILE A 21 9.78 -30.20 7.48
CA ILE A 21 11.00 -29.40 7.67
C ILE A 21 11.04 -28.23 6.68
N LEU A 22 10.65 -28.45 5.42
CA LEU A 22 10.59 -27.40 4.39
C LEU A 22 9.50 -26.36 4.62
N LEU A 23 8.47 -26.65 5.42
CA LEU A 23 7.47 -25.65 5.80
C LEU A 23 8.06 -24.54 6.67
N ILE A 24 9.06 -24.84 7.50
CA ILE A 24 9.69 -23.83 8.37
C ILE A 24 10.30 -22.67 7.56
N PRO A 25 11.24 -22.93 6.60
CA PRO A 25 11.78 -21.86 5.78
C PRO A 25 10.74 -21.24 4.85
N ALA A 26 9.70 -21.98 4.43
CA ALA A 26 8.63 -21.44 3.61
C ALA A 26 7.79 -20.40 4.37
N VAL A 27 7.41 -20.70 5.61
CA VAL A 27 6.70 -19.74 6.47
C VAL A 27 7.57 -18.53 6.78
N TRP A 28 8.84 -18.77 7.11
CA TRP A 28 9.78 -17.68 7.37
C TRP A 28 9.99 -16.79 6.13
N GLY A 29 10.13 -17.38 4.95
CA GLY A 29 10.19 -16.67 3.68
C GLY A 29 8.93 -15.86 3.40
N TYR A 30 7.74 -16.43 3.62
CA TYR A 30 6.46 -15.72 3.44
C TYR A 30 6.35 -14.47 4.31
N VAL A 31 6.71 -14.57 5.60
CA VAL A 31 6.64 -13.43 6.53
C VAL A 31 7.64 -12.33 6.19
N ASN A 32 8.82 -12.69 5.63
CA ASN A 32 9.87 -11.73 5.28
C ASN A 32 9.83 -11.28 3.82
N THR A 33 8.94 -11.84 3.00
CA THR A 33 8.82 -11.43 1.60
C THR A 33 7.96 -10.17 1.51
N ARG A 34 8.55 -9.12 0.97
CA ARG A 34 7.87 -7.86 0.70
C ARG A 34 7.31 -7.88 -0.72
N ILE A 35 6.03 -7.59 -0.83
CA ILE A 35 5.38 -7.40 -2.12
C ILE A 35 5.51 -5.91 -2.48
N ASN A 36 6.07 -5.63 -3.64
CA ASN A 36 6.16 -4.27 -4.15
C ASN A 36 4.92 -3.96 -5.01
N TYR A 37 4.12 -3.02 -4.56
CA TYR A 37 2.91 -2.56 -5.27
C TYR A 37 3.17 -1.36 -6.19
N ASP A 38 4.42 -0.88 -6.26
CA ASP A 38 4.80 0.25 -7.10
C ASP A 38 4.94 -0.15 -8.55
N VAL A 39 4.03 0.34 -9.37
CA VAL A 39 4.03 0.13 -10.81
C VAL A 39 5.28 0.74 -11.47
N LEU A 40 5.82 1.82 -10.91
CA LEU A 40 7.00 2.49 -11.44
C LEU A 40 8.25 1.61 -11.41
N THR A 41 8.36 0.72 -10.43
CA THR A 41 9.50 -0.21 -10.29
C THR A 41 9.61 -1.19 -11.47
N TYR A 42 8.52 -1.41 -12.21
CA TYR A 42 8.51 -2.29 -13.38
C TYR A 42 8.85 -1.58 -14.69
N LEU A 43 9.06 -0.26 -14.64
CA LEU A 43 9.44 0.54 -15.80
C LEU A 43 10.96 0.51 -16.00
N PRO A 44 11.45 0.54 -17.26
CA PRO A 44 12.87 0.69 -17.55
C PRO A 44 13.43 2.01 -17.01
N GLU A 45 14.64 1.99 -16.46
CA GLU A 45 15.29 3.17 -15.87
C GLU A 45 15.63 4.26 -16.88
N ASP A 46 15.73 3.91 -18.16
CA ASP A 46 16.13 4.81 -19.26
C ASP A 46 14.99 5.68 -19.79
N ILE A 47 13.75 5.48 -19.35
CA ILE A 47 12.62 6.31 -19.78
C ILE A 47 12.60 7.67 -19.05
N GLU A 48 12.12 8.69 -19.76
CA GLU A 48 12.06 10.08 -19.29
C GLU A 48 11.35 10.22 -17.93
N THR A 49 10.27 9.47 -17.70
CA THR A 49 9.53 9.48 -16.43
C THR A 49 10.40 9.03 -15.25
N MET A 50 11.21 7.99 -15.42
CA MET A 50 12.09 7.49 -14.37
C MET A 50 13.24 8.44 -14.11
N GLN A 51 13.82 9.04 -15.14
CA GLN A 51 14.84 10.08 -15.00
C GLN A 51 14.28 11.31 -14.27
N GLY A 52 13.06 11.73 -14.61
CA GLY A 52 12.38 12.84 -13.93
C GLY A 52 12.13 12.52 -12.45
N GLN A 53 11.72 11.30 -12.12
CA GLN A 53 11.51 10.85 -10.74
C GLN A 53 12.83 10.85 -9.95
N GLU A 54 13.92 10.43 -10.56
CA GLU A 54 15.25 10.44 -9.94
C GLU A 54 15.70 11.87 -9.62
N ILE A 55 15.52 12.80 -10.54
CA ILE A 55 15.82 14.23 -10.32
C ILE A 55 14.95 14.79 -9.19
N MET A 56 13.65 14.49 -9.19
CA MET A 56 12.75 14.95 -8.11
C MET A 56 13.22 14.46 -6.74
N THR A 57 13.63 13.22 -6.65
CA THR A 57 14.08 12.63 -5.38
C THR A 57 15.45 13.16 -4.95
N ASN A 58 16.43 13.20 -5.87
CA ASN A 58 17.81 13.52 -5.53
C ASN A 58 18.06 15.01 -5.39
N ASP A 59 17.47 15.84 -6.27
CA ASP A 59 17.75 17.27 -6.33
C ASP A 59 16.73 18.10 -5.53
N PHE A 60 15.47 17.65 -5.48
CA PHE A 60 14.38 18.37 -4.78
C PHE A 60 13.97 17.73 -3.45
N GLY A 61 14.45 16.53 -3.13
CA GLY A 61 14.10 15.82 -1.90
C GLY A 61 12.65 15.32 -1.86
N ILE A 62 11.98 15.25 -3.03
CA ILE A 62 10.58 14.83 -3.15
C ILE A 62 10.54 13.45 -3.79
N GLY A 63 10.30 12.42 -2.96
CA GLY A 63 10.18 11.04 -3.42
C GLY A 63 8.79 10.69 -3.93
N ALA A 64 7.75 11.25 -3.29
CA ALA A 64 6.36 11.00 -3.64
C ALA A 64 5.46 12.16 -3.21
N PHE A 65 4.21 12.16 -3.68
CA PHE A 65 3.21 13.14 -3.24
C PHE A 65 1.80 12.55 -3.20
N SER A 66 0.96 13.16 -2.38
CA SER A 66 -0.48 12.92 -2.30
C SER A 66 -1.25 14.23 -2.17
N MET A 67 -2.53 14.19 -2.52
CA MET A 67 -3.44 15.30 -2.34
C MET A 67 -4.32 15.03 -1.13
N LEU A 68 -4.35 15.96 -0.17
CA LEU A 68 -5.23 15.94 0.98
C LEU A 68 -6.36 16.95 0.75
N MET A 69 -7.56 16.43 0.57
CA MET A 69 -8.78 17.25 0.46
C MET A 69 -9.44 17.33 1.82
N VAL A 70 -9.89 18.52 2.19
CA VAL A 70 -10.59 18.81 3.44
C VAL A 70 -11.92 19.46 3.11
N ASP A 71 -13.00 18.92 3.64
CA ASP A 71 -14.38 19.35 3.39
C ASP A 71 -15.01 19.92 4.67
N GLY A 72 -15.66 21.08 4.58
CA GLY A 72 -16.45 21.68 5.65
C GLY A 72 -15.69 22.05 6.93
N MET A 73 -14.39 22.37 6.85
CA MET A 73 -13.56 22.73 7.99
C MET A 73 -13.19 24.23 7.95
N GLU A 74 -13.13 24.88 9.11
CA GLU A 74 -12.71 26.28 9.20
C GLU A 74 -11.19 26.44 8.93
N ASP A 75 -10.76 27.54 8.30
CA ASP A 75 -9.37 27.82 7.95
C ASP A 75 -8.39 27.66 9.14
N LYS A 76 -8.81 28.09 10.33
CA LYS A 76 -7.98 27.95 11.54
C LYS A 76 -7.75 26.50 11.98
N GLU A 77 -8.69 25.62 11.70
CA GLU A 77 -8.57 24.21 11.98
C GLU A 77 -7.72 23.52 10.90
N ILE A 78 -7.86 23.98 9.65
CA ILE A 78 -7.06 23.51 8.51
C ILE A 78 -5.57 23.83 8.75
N VAL A 79 -5.22 25.02 9.25
CA VAL A 79 -3.84 25.35 9.64
C VAL A 79 -3.28 24.39 10.67
N LYS A 80 -4.06 24.11 11.72
CA LYS A 80 -3.64 23.17 12.77
C LYS A 80 -3.50 21.75 12.24
N LEU A 81 -4.36 21.38 11.28
CA LEU A 81 -4.29 20.09 10.61
C LEU A 81 -3.01 20.00 9.77
N LYS A 82 -2.73 21.03 8.95
CA LYS A 82 -1.49 21.15 8.18
C LYS A 82 -0.26 20.98 9.08
N GLU A 83 -0.17 21.74 10.19
CA GLU A 83 0.94 21.62 11.12
C GLU A 83 1.10 20.23 11.74
N LYS A 84 0.01 19.50 11.93
CA LYS A 84 0.06 18.12 12.40
C LYS A 84 0.56 17.16 11.32
N VAL A 85 0.10 17.35 10.09
CA VAL A 85 0.52 16.53 8.93
C VAL A 85 2.00 16.76 8.63
N GLU A 86 2.49 17.99 8.68
CA GLU A 86 3.91 18.33 8.50
C GLU A 86 4.84 17.68 9.54
N LYS A 87 4.33 17.36 10.73
CA LYS A 87 5.09 16.70 11.80
C LYS A 87 5.11 15.18 11.69
N VAL A 88 4.39 14.62 10.75
CA VAL A 88 4.40 13.16 10.52
C VAL A 88 5.75 12.76 9.94
N ASP A 89 6.34 11.74 10.52
CA ASP A 89 7.61 11.19 10.01
C ASP A 89 7.45 10.66 8.58
N GLY A 90 8.40 11.00 7.70
CA GLY A 90 8.31 10.71 6.26
C GLY A 90 7.65 11.80 5.42
N VAL A 91 6.98 12.78 6.02
CA VAL A 91 6.51 13.99 5.30
C VAL A 91 7.68 14.96 5.16
N GLU A 92 7.88 15.49 3.95
CA GLU A 92 8.87 16.53 3.68
C GLU A 92 8.25 17.92 3.81
N ASN A 93 7.09 18.13 3.20
CA ASN A 93 6.41 19.41 3.19
C ASN A 93 4.92 19.26 2.87
N VAL A 94 4.11 20.24 3.31
CA VAL A 94 2.70 20.35 2.93
C VAL A 94 2.47 21.71 2.27
N LEU A 95 2.11 21.70 1.01
CA LEU A 95 1.83 22.91 0.26
C LEU A 95 0.32 23.18 0.26
N TRP A 96 -0.05 24.33 0.78
CA TRP A 96 -1.40 24.89 0.74
C TRP A 96 -1.33 26.33 0.28
N TYR A 97 -2.47 26.97 0.04
CA TYR A 97 -2.47 28.37 -0.41
C TYR A 97 -1.83 29.35 0.61
N ASP A 98 -1.81 28.99 1.90
CA ASP A 98 -1.14 29.77 2.96
C ASP A 98 0.38 29.89 2.77
N SER A 99 0.97 28.93 2.05
CA SER A 99 2.39 28.97 1.69
C SER A 99 2.70 30.03 0.63
N LEU A 100 1.67 30.50 -0.08
CA LEU A 100 1.76 31.47 -1.15
C LEU A 100 1.19 32.84 -0.75
N ALA A 101 0.24 32.88 0.20
CA ALA A 101 -0.42 34.09 0.68
C ALA A 101 -0.81 33.94 2.16
N ASP A 102 -0.58 34.98 2.96
CA ASP A 102 -0.94 34.97 4.38
C ASP A 102 -2.47 34.84 4.55
N ILE A 103 -2.91 33.92 5.41
CA ILE A 103 -4.33 33.64 5.72
C ILE A 103 -5.05 34.87 6.27
N SER A 104 -4.32 35.80 6.90
CA SER A 104 -4.87 37.07 7.40
C SER A 104 -5.27 38.05 6.28
N VAL A 105 -4.85 37.77 5.04
CA VAL A 105 -5.23 38.59 3.87
C VAL A 105 -6.66 38.22 3.47
N PRO A 106 -7.59 39.24 3.45
CA PRO A 106 -8.96 38.95 2.99
C PRO A 106 -8.99 38.36 1.58
N GLN A 107 -9.83 37.34 1.36
CA GLN A 107 -10.01 36.67 0.07
C GLN A 107 -10.22 37.63 -1.10
N SER A 108 -10.86 38.81 -0.84
CA SER A 108 -11.11 39.83 -1.85
C SER A 108 -9.83 40.52 -2.40
N VAL A 109 -8.70 40.34 -1.75
CA VAL A 109 -7.40 40.92 -2.13
C VAL A 109 -6.51 39.91 -2.82
N LEU A 110 -6.77 38.62 -2.61
CA LEU A 110 -6.04 37.54 -3.29
C LEU A 110 -6.42 37.44 -4.77
N PRO A 111 -5.48 37.15 -5.67
CA PRO A 111 -5.83 36.83 -7.03
C PRO A 111 -6.80 35.64 -7.03
N SER A 112 -8.01 35.84 -7.59
CA SER A 112 -9.06 34.81 -7.61
C SER A 112 -8.54 33.46 -8.17
N LYS A 113 -7.69 33.51 -9.17
CA LYS A 113 -7.07 32.29 -9.75
C LYS A 113 -6.26 31.49 -8.72
N LEU A 114 -5.56 32.16 -7.82
CA LEU A 114 -4.76 31.45 -6.82
C LEU A 114 -5.63 30.80 -5.75
N TYR A 115 -6.68 31.49 -5.33
CA TYR A 115 -7.60 30.96 -4.32
C TYR A 115 -8.49 29.84 -4.86
N ASP A 116 -9.07 30.06 -6.03
CA ASP A 116 -10.02 29.13 -6.67
C ASP A 116 -9.36 27.81 -7.10
N GLU A 117 -8.02 27.77 -7.30
CA GLU A 117 -7.30 26.55 -7.63
C GLU A 117 -7.18 25.58 -6.43
N TYR A 118 -7.14 26.10 -5.20
CA TYR A 118 -6.99 25.30 -3.98
C TYR A 118 -8.29 25.13 -3.21
N ASN A 119 -9.30 25.96 -3.46
CA ASN A 119 -10.50 26.03 -2.67
C ASN A 119 -11.77 25.93 -3.54
N THR A 120 -12.79 25.33 -2.95
CA THR A 120 -14.17 25.30 -3.45
C THR A 120 -15.09 26.02 -2.46
N GLU A 121 -16.42 26.02 -2.66
CA GLU A 121 -17.36 26.66 -1.73
C GLU A 121 -17.25 26.08 -0.31
N ASP A 122 -17.06 24.76 -0.18
CA ASP A 122 -17.06 24.05 1.11
C ASP A 122 -15.75 23.29 1.40
N GLY A 123 -14.79 23.25 0.46
CA GLY A 123 -13.61 22.41 0.58
C GLY A 123 -12.32 23.10 0.16
N THR A 124 -11.21 22.56 0.65
CA THR A 124 -9.86 22.95 0.25
C THR A 124 -8.96 21.75 -0.03
N MET A 125 -7.89 21.96 -0.78
CA MET A 125 -6.94 20.95 -1.17
C MET A 125 -5.51 21.36 -0.80
N MET A 126 -4.76 20.42 -0.24
CA MET A 126 -3.34 20.53 0.07
C MET A 126 -2.54 19.47 -0.66
N ALA A 127 -1.34 19.78 -1.11
CA ALA A 127 -0.38 18.81 -1.60
C ALA A 127 0.57 18.39 -0.48
N VAL A 128 0.63 17.10 -0.19
CA VAL A 128 1.53 16.52 0.81
C VAL A 128 2.67 15.85 0.06
N PHE A 129 3.90 16.28 0.34
CA PHE A 129 5.12 15.74 -0.25
C PHE A 129 5.83 14.83 0.75
N PHE A 130 6.31 13.69 0.28
CA PHE A 130 7.03 12.71 1.07
C PHE A 130 8.49 12.66 0.67
N LYS A 131 9.37 12.34 1.63
CA LYS A 131 10.82 12.21 1.43
C LYS A 131 11.16 11.03 0.53
N ASP A 132 10.48 9.93 0.74
CA ASP A 132 10.76 8.66 0.10
C ASP A 132 9.79 8.36 -1.04
N GLY A 133 10.15 7.38 -1.87
CA GLY A 133 9.35 6.98 -3.02
C GLY A 133 7.96 6.45 -2.66
N THR A 134 7.10 6.39 -3.65
CA THR A 134 5.66 6.08 -3.55
C THR A 134 5.35 4.79 -2.78
N SER A 135 6.19 3.76 -2.92
CA SER A 135 6.00 2.44 -2.29
C SER A 135 6.95 2.17 -1.11
N SER A 136 7.68 3.20 -0.63
CA SER A 136 8.54 3.04 0.54
C SER A 136 7.72 2.74 1.80
N ASP A 137 8.29 1.99 2.74
CA ASP A 137 7.61 1.70 4.01
C ASP A 137 7.39 2.96 4.82
N GLU A 138 8.29 3.93 4.68
CA GLU A 138 8.24 5.24 5.33
C GLU A 138 7.05 6.04 4.81
N THR A 139 6.89 6.15 3.48
CA THR A 139 5.75 6.82 2.85
C THR A 139 4.41 6.16 3.20
N MET A 140 4.34 4.83 3.18
CA MET A 140 3.12 4.10 3.54
C MET A 140 2.76 4.29 5.03
N LYS A 141 3.74 4.29 5.93
CA LYS A 141 3.51 4.61 7.34
C LYS A 141 3.02 6.04 7.52
N ALA A 142 3.65 7.00 6.82
CA ALA A 142 3.21 8.39 6.85
C ALA A 142 1.76 8.56 6.40
N ILE A 143 1.35 7.89 5.31
CA ILE A 143 -0.04 7.88 4.82
C ILE A 143 -1.00 7.33 5.87
N THR A 144 -0.64 6.20 6.49
CA THR A 144 -1.44 5.59 7.57
C THR A 144 -1.56 6.52 8.78
N GLU A 145 -0.48 7.21 9.18
CA GLU A 145 -0.50 8.17 10.29
C GLU A 145 -1.31 9.43 9.94
N ILE A 146 -1.18 9.95 8.73
CA ILE A 146 -2.01 11.06 8.25
C ILE A 146 -3.50 10.70 8.35
N ARG A 147 -3.90 9.52 7.90
CA ARG A 147 -5.30 9.05 8.00
C ARG A 147 -5.82 8.94 9.43
N LYS A 148 -4.96 8.66 10.40
CA LYS A 148 -5.34 8.64 11.83
C LYS A 148 -5.52 10.05 12.40
N ILE A 149 -4.76 11.02 11.90
CA ILE A 149 -4.81 12.43 12.33
C ILE A 149 -5.99 13.14 11.67
N THR A 150 -6.28 12.80 10.42
CA THR A 150 -7.38 13.34 9.63
C THR A 150 -8.69 12.64 10.00
N GLY A 151 -9.75 13.41 10.18
CA GLY A 151 -11.09 12.89 10.47
C GLY A 151 -11.88 12.49 9.21
N GLU A 152 -13.16 12.22 9.38
CA GLU A 152 -14.09 11.84 8.30
C GLU A 152 -14.29 12.92 7.22
N GLN A 153 -13.91 14.17 7.51
CA GLN A 153 -13.99 15.30 6.59
C GLN A 153 -12.76 15.44 5.68
N CYS A 154 -11.80 14.52 5.79
CA CYS A 154 -10.55 14.58 5.05
C CYS A 154 -10.39 13.35 4.16
N PHE A 155 -9.97 13.58 2.93
CA PHE A 155 -9.76 12.54 1.92
C PHE A 155 -8.34 12.64 1.37
N LEU A 156 -7.55 11.62 1.63
CA LEU A 156 -6.19 11.53 1.07
C LEU A 156 -6.25 10.72 -0.23
N SER A 157 -5.78 11.33 -1.32
CA SER A 157 -5.77 10.75 -2.66
C SER A 157 -4.40 10.94 -3.32
N GLY A 158 -4.20 10.34 -4.47
CA GLY A 158 -2.95 10.39 -5.22
C GLY A 158 -2.26 9.03 -5.31
N MET A 159 -1.18 8.95 -6.09
CA MET A 159 -0.53 7.68 -6.40
C MET A 159 -0.07 6.95 -5.14
N SER A 160 0.54 7.65 -4.20
CA SER A 160 1.03 7.04 -2.95
C SER A 160 -0.10 6.48 -2.08
N ALA A 161 -1.23 7.20 -1.99
CA ALA A 161 -2.41 6.73 -1.26
C ALA A 161 -3.04 5.50 -1.94
N ILE A 162 -3.09 5.46 -3.29
CA ILE A 162 -3.60 4.32 -4.06
C ILE A 162 -2.74 3.08 -3.83
N VAL A 163 -1.42 3.22 -3.78
CA VAL A 163 -0.50 2.10 -3.51
C VAL A 163 -0.75 1.52 -2.12
N GLU A 164 -0.91 2.37 -1.10
CA GLU A 164 -1.22 1.91 0.27
C GLU A 164 -2.60 1.24 0.34
N ASP A 165 -3.64 1.81 -0.30
CA ASP A 165 -4.96 1.20 -0.36
C ASP A 165 -4.94 -0.17 -1.05
N THR A 166 -4.19 -0.28 -2.15
CA THR A 166 -4.04 -1.54 -2.88
C THR A 166 -3.37 -2.60 -2.01
N LYS A 167 -2.34 -2.22 -1.26
CA LYS A 167 -1.65 -3.11 -0.33
C LYS A 167 -2.58 -3.56 0.79
N GLU A 168 -3.25 -2.63 1.48
CA GLU A 168 -4.18 -2.94 2.57
C GLU A 168 -5.30 -3.87 2.10
N LEU A 169 -5.88 -3.58 0.94
CA LEU A 169 -6.93 -4.41 0.34
C LEU A 169 -6.41 -5.81 0.01
N ALA A 170 -5.24 -5.91 -0.62
CA ALA A 170 -4.62 -7.20 -0.96
C ALA A 170 -4.33 -8.03 0.30
N GLU A 171 -3.76 -7.43 1.33
CA GLU A 171 -3.46 -8.11 2.61
C GLU A 171 -4.73 -8.60 3.32
N LYS A 172 -5.80 -7.83 3.25
CA LYS A 172 -7.10 -8.17 3.86
C LYS A 172 -7.84 -9.27 3.09
N GLU A 173 -7.80 -9.25 1.77
CA GLU A 173 -8.55 -10.19 0.94
C GLU A 173 -7.81 -11.50 0.66
N THR A 174 -6.47 -11.49 0.60
CA THR A 174 -5.66 -12.66 0.30
C THR A 174 -5.99 -13.88 1.17
N PRO A 175 -6.14 -13.78 2.50
CA PRO A 175 -6.49 -14.94 3.34
C PRO A 175 -7.83 -15.57 2.95
N LEU A 176 -8.82 -14.76 2.59
CA LEU A 176 -10.14 -15.23 2.17
C LEU A 176 -10.06 -16.00 0.85
N TYR A 177 -9.36 -15.45 -0.15
CA TYR A 177 -9.18 -16.13 -1.45
C TYR A 177 -8.41 -17.43 -1.33
N VAL A 178 -7.36 -17.44 -0.49
CA VAL A 178 -6.60 -18.68 -0.20
C VAL A 178 -7.51 -19.73 0.44
N LEU A 179 -8.34 -19.35 1.40
CA LEU A 179 -9.29 -20.27 2.06
C LEU A 179 -10.29 -20.85 1.06
N ILE A 180 -10.87 -20.01 0.19
CA ILE A 180 -11.80 -20.45 -0.86
C ILE A 180 -11.09 -21.43 -1.82
N ALA A 181 -9.90 -21.09 -2.31
CA ALA A 181 -9.13 -21.93 -3.22
C ALA A 181 -8.81 -23.32 -2.60
N VAL A 182 -8.42 -23.31 -1.33
CA VAL A 182 -8.16 -24.53 -0.57
C VAL A 182 -9.44 -25.36 -0.40
N ALA A 183 -10.58 -24.74 -0.08
CA ALA A 183 -11.86 -25.44 0.08
C ALA A 183 -12.32 -26.07 -1.25
N LEU A 184 -12.25 -25.32 -2.36
CA LEU A 184 -12.59 -25.83 -3.69
C LEU A 184 -11.67 -26.98 -4.12
N SER A 185 -10.36 -26.84 -3.88
CA SER A 185 -9.39 -27.91 -4.19
C SER A 185 -9.68 -29.19 -3.40
N ALA A 186 -10.01 -29.05 -2.10
CA ALA A 186 -10.38 -30.17 -1.25
C ALA A 186 -11.68 -30.86 -1.73
N LEU A 187 -12.67 -30.07 -2.16
CA LEU A 187 -13.93 -30.57 -2.69
C LEU A 187 -13.70 -31.38 -3.98
N VAL A 188 -12.92 -30.84 -4.92
CA VAL A 188 -12.59 -31.55 -6.18
C VAL A 188 -11.85 -32.87 -5.89
N LEU A 189 -10.88 -32.83 -4.96
CA LEU A 189 -10.16 -34.03 -4.55
C LEU A 189 -11.07 -35.06 -3.87
N ALA A 190 -12.03 -34.62 -3.04
CA ALA A 190 -12.99 -35.49 -2.39
C ALA A 190 -13.93 -36.19 -3.38
N ILE A 191 -14.30 -35.53 -4.48
CA ILE A 191 -15.15 -36.09 -5.54
C ILE A 191 -14.36 -37.04 -6.43
N THR A 192 -13.11 -36.73 -6.76
CA THR A 192 -12.30 -37.48 -7.71
C THR A 192 -11.58 -38.69 -7.10
N MET A 193 -11.40 -38.72 -5.78
CA MET A 193 -10.70 -39.82 -5.11
C MET A 193 -11.68 -40.73 -4.38
N GLU A 194 -11.47 -42.02 -4.47
CA GLU A 194 -12.32 -43.07 -3.85
C GLU A 194 -12.26 -43.05 -2.31
N SER A 195 -11.36 -42.27 -1.70
CA SER A 195 -11.18 -42.17 -0.26
C SER A 195 -11.16 -40.71 0.22
N ILE A 196 -12.07 -40.38 1.12
CA ILE A 196 -12.18 -39.08 1.76
C ILE A 196 -10.93 -38.72 2.62
N PHE A 197 -10.21 -39.75 3.11
CA PHE A 197 -9.01 -39.55 3.93
C PHE A 197 -7.78 -39.09 3.12
N VAL A 198 -7.74 -39.35 1.81
CA VAL A 198 -6.60 -39.00 0.95
C VAL A 198 -6.47 -37.47 0.79
N PRO A 199 -7.55 -36.70 0.53
CA PRO A 199 -7.46 -35.26 0.48
C PRO A 199 -6.96 -34.62 1.80
N CYS A 200 -7.39 -35.16 2.95
CA CYS A 200 -6.93 -34.70 4.26
C CYS A 200 -5.46 -35.04 4.53
N ALA A 201 -4.98 -36.19 4.06
CA ALA A 201 -3.57 -36.59 4.20
C ALA A 201 -2.64 -35.80 3.27
N ILE A 202 -3.08 -35.41 2.09
CA ILE A 202 -2.32 -34.55 1.15
C ILE A 202 -2.19 -33.13 1.70
N ARG A 203 -3.12 -32.68 2.56
CA ARG A 203 -3.06 -31.39 3.25
C ARG A 203 -2.04 -31.33 4.39
N LEU A 204 -1.60 -32.48 4.90
CA LEU A 204 -0.60 -32.61 5.97
C LEU A 204 0.81 -32.90 5.41
N ILE A 205 0.95 -33.03 4.10
CA ILE A 205 2.19 -33.15 3.35
C ILE A 205 2.43 -31.88 2.55
#